data_4d95910d19f33ef3c00ebc453a1723e9
#
_entry.id   4d95910d19f33ef3c00ebc453a1723e9
#
_cell.length_a   1.000
_cell.length_b   1.000
_cell.length_c   1.000
_cell.angle_alpha   90.00
_cell.angle_beta   90.00
_cell.angle_gamma   90.00
#
_symmetry.space_group_name_H-M   'P 1'
#
loop_
_entity.id
_entity.type
_entity.pdbx_description
1 polymer ?
#
loop_
_entity_poly.entity_id
_entity_poly.type
_entity_poly.pdbx_seq_one_letter_code
_entity_poly.pdbx_strand_id
1 'polypeptide(L)'
;MSGVVTLELNNSFILLPKEPMKKRFYDPRVGYFASSYLLYGDNQQKVDKNIYIHRWRLEPKAEDIEKWRRGELVEPKKQIVYYIDPATPKKWRPYLIQGINDWQKAFEQAGFKNAIVGKEWPEANDSMSLEDARFSVLRYFASPSKNAYGPNIVDPRSGEILESHMGWYHNLMNLLHNWYLIQAGAVDERARKMTFDEELMGELIRFVSSHEVGHTLGLRHNMGASYATPVERLRDNEWLNKNGHTSSIMDYARFNYVAQPGDGD
;
A
#
# COMPACT_ATOMS: atom_id res chain seq x y z
N MET A 1 -37.20 3.01 19.51
CA MET A 1 -36.45 3.26 20.75
C MET A 1 -35.17 3.98 20.37
N SER A 2 -35.03 5.25 20.73
CA SER A 2 -33.77 5.99 20.60
C SER A 2 -32.91 5.59 21.81
N GLY A 3 -31.93 4.73 21.60
CA GLY A 3 -30.96 4.38 22.63
C GLY A 3 -29.91 5.48 22.76
N VAL A 4 -29.56 5.81 23.99
CA VAL A 4 -28.37 6.64 24.29
C VAL A 4 -27.16 5.74 24.23
N VAL A 5 -26.11 6.16 23.50
CA VAL A 5 -24.84 5.44 23.37
C VAL A 5 -23.74 6.33 23.93
N THR A 6 -22.88 5.78 24.76
CA THR A 6 -21.64 6.45 25.17
C THR A 6 -20.55 6.05 24.21
N LEU A 7 -19.86 7.03 23.63
CA LEU A 7 -18.74 6.84 22.71
C LEU A 7 -17.49 7.44 23.32
N GLU A 8 -16.37 6.73 23.19
CA GLU A 8 -15.05 7.25 23.43
C GLU A 8 -14.46 7.70 22.07
N LEU A 9 -14.05 8.96 21.99
CA LEU A 9 -13.50 9.54 20.77
C LEU A 9 -12.05 9.96 21.02
N ASN A 10 -11.19 9.63 20.08
CA ASN A 10 -9.82 10.14 20.03
C ASN A 10 -9.67 11.17 18.90
N ASN A 11 -8.98 12.26 19.18
CA ASN A 11 -8.65 13.29 18.20
C ASN A 11 -7.16 13.57 18.24
N SER A 12 -6.50 13.46 17.10
CA SER A 12 -5.09 13.79 16.95
C SER A 12 -4.92 15.15 16.27
N PHE A 13 -4.05 15.97 16.81
CA PHE A 13 -3.62 17.24 16.24
C PHE A 13 -2.18 17.11 15.75
N ILE A 14 -1.97 17.28 14.45
CA ILE A 14 -0.65 17.13 13.83
C ILE A 14 -0.07 18.52 13.57
N LEU A 15 1.08 18.81 14.18
CA LEU A 15 1.86 19.99 13.81
C LEU A 15 2.49 19.76 12.44
N LEU A 16 2.07 20.57 11.46
CA LEU A 16 2.61 20.48 10.11
C LEU A 16 4.10 20.86 10.06
N PRO A 17 4.88 20.26 9.13
CA PRO A 17 6.28 20.62 8.94
C PRO A 17 6.46 22.15 8.75
N LYS A 18 7.47 22.74 9.39
CA LYS A 18 7.77 24.17 9.24
C LYS A 18 8.00 24.53 7.77
N GLU A 19 8.76 23.70 7.06
CA GLU A 19 9.04 23.81 5.64
C GLU A 19 8.18 22.78 4.88
N PRO A 20 7.12 23.20 4.17
CA PRO A 20 6.32 22.27 3.37
C PRO A 20 7.17 21.59 2.30
N MET A 21 6.86 20.32 2.03
CA MET A 21 7.47 19.59 0.92
C MET A 21 7.15 20.28 -0.41
N LYS A 22 8.08 20.25 -1.36
CA LYS A 22 7.83 20.75 -2.72
C LYS A 22 6.70 19.96 -3.38
N LYS A 23 5.64 20.65 -3.81
CA LYS A 23 4.50 20.04 -4.53
C LYS A 23 4.97 19.37 -5.82
N ARG A 24 4.33 18.26 -6.17
CA ARG A 24 4.32 17.73 -7.54
C ARG A 24 2.91 17.87 -8.10
N PHE A 25 2.80 18.53 -9.24
CA PHE A 25 1.50 18.68 -9.88
C PHE A 25 1.01 17.33 -10.44
N TYR A 26 -0.30 17.18 -10.42
CA TYR A 26 -0.97 15.99 -10.92
C TYR A 26 -0.83 15.88 -12.43
N ASP A 27 -0.56 14.68 -12.90
CA ASP A 27 -0.61 14.30 -14.30
C ASP A 27 -1.56 13.09 -14.44
N PRO A 28 -2.61 13.15 -15.28
CA PRO A 28 -3.59 12.07 -15.41
C PRO A 28 -3.00 10.76 -15.94
N ARG A 29 -1.82 10.81 -16.54
CA ARG A 29 -1.09 9.62 -17.02
C ARG A 29 -0.45 8.81 -15.88
N VAL A 30 -0.35 9.40 -14.68
CA VAL A 30 0.25 8.78 -13.50
C VAL A 30 -0.78 8.72 -12.38
N GLY A 31 -1.14 7.51 -11.96
CA GLY A 31 -2.24 7.24 -11.05
C GLY A 31 -1.90 7.52 -9.58
N TYR A 32 -1.91 8.79 -9.16
CA TYR A 32 -1.77 9.18 -7.76
C TYR A 32 -3.07 9.72 -7.17
N PHE A 33 -3.28 9.55 -5.86
CA PHE A 33 -4.21 10.37 -5.12
C PHE A 33 -3.74 11.81 -5.11
N ALA A 34 -4.69 12.75 -5.11
CA ALA A 34 -4.38 14.16 -5.25
C ALA A 34 -5.36 15.04 -4.47
N SER A 35 -4.87 16.18 -4.03
CA SER A 35 -5.68 17.29 -3.53
C SER A 35 -5.63 18.47 -4.50
N SER A 36 -6.57 19.39 -4.34
CA SER A 36 -6.59 20.59 -5.18
C SER A 36 -6.97 21.82 -4.37
N TYR A 37 -6.57 22.97 -4.86
CA TYR A 37 -7.02 24.27 -4.38
C TYR A 37 -7.34 25.19 -5.56
N LEU A 38 -8.17 26.16 -5.30
CA LEU A 38 -8.48 27.21 -6.25
C LEU A 38 -7.57 28.41 -6.02
N LEU A 39 -6.96 28.87 -7.08
CA LEU A 39 -6.12 30.07 -7.10
C LEU A 39 -6.85 31.19 -7.81
N TYR A 40 -6.99 32.33 -7.16
CA TYR A 40 -7.54 33.55 -7.72
C TYR A 40 -6.82 34.76 -7.10
N GLY A 41 -6.87 35.88 -7.79
CA GLY A 41 -6.27 37.13 -7.33
C GLY A 41 -6.71 38.31 -8.20
N ASP A 42 -6.39 39.52 -7.77
CA ASP A 42 -6.86 40.76 -8.41
C ASP A 42 -6.49 40.89 -9.89
N ASN A 43 -5.37 40.29 -10.27
CA ASN A 43 -4.86 40.31 -11.65
C ASN A 43 -5.33 39.14 -12.52
N GLN A 44 -6.14 38.23 -11.98
CA GLN A 44 -6.65 37.07 -12.70
C GLN A 44 -8.12 37.28 -13.06
N GLN A 45 -8.47 37.00 -14.32
CA GLN A 45 -9.86 37.09 -14.81
C GLN A 45 -10.60 35.76 -14.76
N LYS A 46 -9.96 34.69 -14.27
CA LYS A 46 -10.55 33.37 -14.04
C LYS A 46 -9.93 32.72 -12.81
N VAL A 47 -10.65 31.79 -12.23
CA VAL A 47 -10.14 30.93 -11.17
C VAL A 47 -9.34 29.77 -11.80
N ASP A 48 -8.12 29.57 -11.34
CA ASP A 48 -7.30 28.43 -11.74
C ASP A 48 -7.37 27.32 -10.68
N LYS A 49 -7.51 26.09 -11.11
CA LYS A 49 -7.48 24.93 -10.24
C LYS A 49 -6.11 24.27 -10.31
N ASN A 50 -5.39 24.26 -9.20
CA ASN A 50 -4.12 23.57 -9.06
C ASN A 50 -4.32 22.23 -8.35
N ILE A 51 -3.89 21.15 -9.00
CA ILE A 51 -3.99 19.78 -8.48
C ILE A 51 -2.58 19.27 -8.22
N TYR A 52 -2.33 18.69 -7.06
CA TYR A 52 -1.04 18.15 -6.65
C TYR A 52 -1.22 16.78 -6.00
N ILE A 53 -0.22 15.89 -6.22
CA ILE A 53 -0.27 14.49 -5.78
C ILE A 53 0.10 14.34 -4.32
N HIS A 54 -0.43 13.26 -3.71
CA HIS A 54 -0.03 12.79 -2.39
C HIS A 54 1.20 11.88 -2.53
N ARG A 55 2.22 12.08 -1.69
CA ARG A 55 3.40 11.23 -1.62
C ARG A 55 4.15 11.39 -0.32
N TRP A 56 4.90 10.38 0.06
CA TRP A 56 5.85 10.47 1.16
C TRP A 56 7.02 11.40 0.80
N ARG A 57 7.57 12.10 1.81
CA ARG A 57 8.79 12.87 1.68
C ARG A 57 9.99 11.94 1.81
N LEU A 58 10.61 11.60 0.70
CA LEU A 58 11.88 10.88 0.67
C LEU A 58 12.97 11.83 0.19
N GLU A 59 13.89 12.12 1.07
CA GLU A 59 15.05 12.98 0.85
C GLU A 59 16.28 12.28 1.39
N PRO A 60 17.45 12.35 0.72
CA PRO A 60 18.69 11.83 1.26
C PRO A 60 19.12 12.63 2.49
N LYS A 61 19.90 12.03 3.37
CA LYS A 61 20.59 12.75 4.44
C LYS A 61 21.57 13.75 3.84
N ALA A 62 21.89 14.84 4.55
CA ALA A 62 22.74 15.91 4.03
C ALA A 62 24.11 15.40 3.56
N GLU A 63 24.69 14.47 4.30
CA GLU A 63 25.99 13.81 4.02
C GLU A 63 25.95 12.87 2.82
N ASP A 64 24.77 12.41 2.41
CA ASP A 64 24.61 11.42 1.33
C ASP A 64 24.10 12.04 0.01
N ILE A 65 23.85 13.36 -0.04
CA ILE A 65 23.30 14.04 -1.23
C ILE A 65 24.17 13.78 -2.46
N GLU A 66 25.50 13.88 -2.35
CA GLU A 66 26.39 13.69 -3.49
C GLU A 66 26.46 12.22 -3.94
N LYS A 67 26.36 11.25 -3.01
CA LYS A 67 26.25 9.83 -3.36
C LYS A 67 24.96 9.57 -4.15
N TRP A 68 23.85 10.08 -3.63
CA TRP A 68 22.55 9.93 -4.28
C TRP A 68 22.52 10.54 -5.68
N ARG A 69 23.14 11.71 -5.87
CA ARG A 69 23.28 12.35 -7.19
C ARG A 69 24.09 11.54 -8.19
N ARG A 70 25.04 10.74 -7.72
CA ARG A 70 25.79 9.79 -8.54
C ARG A 70 25.06 8.49 -8.83
N GLY A 71 23.83 8.31 -8.31
CA GLY A 71 23.03 7.10 -8.46
C GLY A 71 23.35 6.00 -7.46
N GLU A 72 24.11 6.29 -6.41
CA GLU A 72 24.33 5.35 -5.31
C GLU A 72 23.10 5.23 -4.42
N LEU A 73 22.81 4.01 -3.92
CA LEU A 73 21.73 3.79 -2.97
C LEU A 73 22.06 4.39 -1.61
N VAL A 74 21.18 5.25 -1.11
CA VAL A 74 21.33 5.90 0.20
C VAL A 74 20.10 5.66 1.08
N GLU A 75 20.23 5.81 2.38
CA GLU A 75 19.08 5.79 3.28
C GLU A 75 18.34 7.14 3.24
N PRO A 76 17.00 7.13 3.31
CA PRO A 76 16.25 8.36 3.44
C PRO A 76 16.49 9.01 4.81
N LYS A 77 16.33 10.32 4.88
CA LYS A 77 16.35 11.09 6.15
C LYS A 77 15.33 10.59 7.15
N LYS A 78 14.15 10.17 6.67
CA LYS A 78 13.06 9.57 7.45
C LYS A 78 12.57 8.32 6.74
N GLN A 79 12.67 7.19 7.41
CA GLN A 79 12.15 5.90 6.93
C GLN A 79 10.62 5.88 7.06
N ILE A 80 9.93 5.26 6.12
CA ILE A 80 8.50 4.94 6.21
C ILE A 80 8.37 3.67 7.05
N VAL A 81 7.72 3.77 8.20
CA VAL A 81 7.58 2.65 9.14
C VAL A 81 6.11 2.34 9.33
N TYR A 82 5.71 1.09 9.12
CA TYR A 82 4.39 0.57 9.46
C TYR A 82 4.50 -0.40 10.62
N TYR A 83 3.63 -0.24 11.60
CA TYR A 83 3.49 -1.17 12.71
C TYR A 83 2.28 -2.07 12.50
N ILE A 84 2.41 -3.35 12.86
CA ILE A 84 1.31 -4.31 12.82
C ILE A 84 0.55 -4.25 14.16
N ASP A 85 -0.75 -4.03 14.08
CA ASP A 85 -1.64 -4.04 15.26
C ASP A 85 -1.48 -5.34 16.07
N PRO A 86 -1.29 -5.28 17.40
CA PRO A 86 -1.22 -6.47 18.25
C PRO A 86 -2.45 -7.38 18.18
N ALA A 87 -3.61 -6.84 17.79
CA ALA A 87 -4.82 -7.64 17.57
C ALA A 87 -4.71 -8.59 16.35
N THR A 88 -3.72 -8.38 15.48
CA THR A 88 -3.46 -9.27 14.34
C THR A 88 -3.04 -10.66 14.82
N PRO A 89 -3.68 -11.75 14.34
CA PRO A 89 -3.25 -13.11 14.67
C PRO A 89 -1.77 -13.32 14.34
N LYS A 90 -1.01 -13.85 15.30
CA LYS A 90 0.47 -13.94 15.21
C LYS A 90 0.96 -14.59 13.91
N LYS A 91 0.29 -15.66 13.45
CA LYS A 91 0.68 -16.37 12.23
C LYS A 91 0.58 -15.54 10.95
N TRP A 92 -0.26 -14.48 10.91
CA TRP A 92 -0.42 -13.65 9.72
C TRP A 92 0.50 -12.41 9.69
N ARG A 93 1.07 -12.04 10.84
CA ARG A 93 1.95 -10.86 10.95
C ARG A 93 3.16 -10.91 10.00
N PRO A 94 3.88 -12.04 9.88
CA PRO A 94 5.02 -12.12 8.97
C PRO A 94 4.65 -11.84 7.51
N TYR A 95 3.53 -12.33 7.03
CA TYR A 95 3.07 -12.13 5.65
C TYR A 95 2.64 -10.69 5.38
N LEU A 96 1.98 -10.04 6.35
CA LEU A 96 1.65 -8.62 6.26
C LEU A 96 2.92 -7.75 6.22
N ILE A 97 3.91 -8.05 7.07
CA ILE A 97 5.22 -7.39 7.09
C ILE A 97 5.95 -7.59 5.76
N GLN A 98 5.93 -8.79 5.21
CA GLN A 98 6.53 -9.06 3.91
C GLN A 98 5.89 -8.22 2.80
N GLY A 99 4.54 -8.12 2.77
CA GLY A 99 3.84 -7.29 1.79
C GLY A 99 4.20 -5.81 1.88
N ILE A 100 4.47 -5.29 3.09
CA ILE A 100 5.01 -3.94 3.29
C ILE A 100 6.43 -3.85 2.72
N ASN A 101 7.29 -4.83 3.06
CA ASN A 101 8.70 -4.81 2.69
C ASN A 101 8.94 -5.06 1.20
N ASP A 102 8.00 -5.66 0.48
CA ASP A 102 8.10 -5.89 -0.98
C ASP A 102 8.30 -4.58 -1.76
N TRP A 103 7.81 -3.47 -1.24
CA TRP A 103 7.99 -2.15 -1.84
C TRP A 103 9.43 -1.63 -1.78
N GLN A 104 10.28 -2.23 -0.94
CA GLN A 104 11.68 -1.83 -0.83
C GLN A 104 12.39 -1.86 -2.19
N LYS A 105 12.09 -2.87 -3.04
CA LYS A 105 12.66 -2.96 -4.40
C LYS A 105 12.31 -1.74 -5.27
N ALA A 106 11.08 -1.24 -5.15
CA ALA A 106 10.66 -0.04 -5.88
C ALA A 106 11.38 1.21 -5.37
N PHE A 107 11.62 1.32 -4.06
CA PHE A 107 12.38 2.42 -3.50
C PHE A 107 13.87 2.36 -3.85
N GLU A 108 14.45 1.18 -3.99
CA GLU A 108 15.82 1.01 -4.48
C GLU A 108 15.96 1.50 -5.93
N GLN A 109 14.98 1.24 -6.78
CA GLN A 109 14.94 1.83 -8.14
C GLN A 109 14.86 3.36 -8.11
N ALA A 110 14.29 3.93 -7.05
CA ALA A 110 14.24 5.38 -6.82
C ALA A 110 15.48 5.94 -6.09
N GLY A 111 16.49 5.10 -5.81
CA GLY A 111 17.75 5.49 -5.20
C GLY A 111 17.78 5.40 -3.66
N PHE A 112 16.80 4.75 -3.03
CA PHE A 112 16.71 4.67 -1.57
C PHE A 112 16.69 3.22 -1.06
N LYS A 113 17.72 2.83 -0.29
CA LYS A 113 17.70 1.60 0.50
C LYS A 113 17.08 1.85 1.87
N ASN A 114 16.49 0.80 2.47
CA ASN A 114 15.84 0.88 3.78
C ASN A 114 14.77 2.00 3.87
N ALA A 115 14.06 2.25 2.76
CA ALA A 115 13.10 3.35 2.68
C ALA A 115 11.77 3.04 3.38
N ILE A 116 11.34 1.78 3.36
CA ILE A 116 10.10 1.31 3.96
C ILE A 116 10.36 0.06 4.80
N VAL A 117 9.64 -0.09 5.91
CA VAL A 117 9.72 -1.29 6.76
C VAL A 117 8.43 -1.54 7.51
N GLY A 118 7.99 -2.80 7.53
CA GLY A 118 6.98 -3.31 8.44
C GLY A 118 7.62 -3.82 9.72
N LYS A 119 7.01 -3.52 10.88
CA LYS A 119 7.47 -3.95 12.20
C LYS A 119 6.30 -4.46 13.03
N GLU A 120 6.55 -5.40 13.91
CA GLU A 120 5.59 -5.70 14.95
C GLU A 120 5.48 -4.51 15.92
N TRP A 121 4.29 -4.36 16.51
CA TRP A 121 4.09 -3.39 17.59
C TRP A 121 4.98 -3.77 18.77
N PRO A 122 5.77 -2.85 19.33
CA PRO A 122 6.65 -3.16 20.46
C PRO A 122 5.83 -3.54 21.70
N GLU A 123 6.21 -4.64 22.33
CA GLU A 123 5.63 -5.05 23.59
C GLU A 123 5.98 -4.05 24.70
N ALA A 124 5.03 -3.76 25.58
CA ALA A 124 5.22 -2.94 26.79
C ALA A 124 5.83 -1.52 26.55
N ASN A 125 5.36 -0.80 25.53
CA ASN A 125 5.76 0.59 25.32
C ASN A 125 4.61 1.55 25.60
N ASP A 126 4.53 2.03 26.82
CA ASP A 126 3.48 2.95 27.29
C ASP A 126 3.50 4.33 26.60
N SER A 127 4.56 4.64 25.84
CA SER A 127 4.68 5.89 25.09
C SER A 127 4.08 5.85 23.69
N MET A 128 3.62 4.68 23.24
CA MET A 128 3.01 4.46 21.92
C MET A 128 1.53 4.10 22.05
N SER A 129 0.72 4.68 21.20
CA SER A 129 -0.70 4.33 21.05
C SER A 129 -1.02 4.07 19.59
N LEU A 130 -1.88 3.09 19.33
CA LEU A 130 -2.40 2.80 17.99
C LEU A 130 -3.21 3.95 17.39
N GLU A 131 -3.67 4.88 18.23
CA GLU A 131 -4.43 6.07 17.84
C GLU A 131 -3.52 7.31 17.66
N ASP A 132 -2.22 7.16 17.88
CA ASP A 132 -1.27 8.27 17.79
C ASP A 132 -0.81 8.48 16.35
N ALA A 133 -1.15 9.62 15.78
CA ALA A 133 -0.80 9.99 14.40
C ALA A 133 0.72 10.12 14.11
N ARG A 134 1.59 9.89 15.09
CA ARG A 134 3.03 9.74 14.85
C ARG A 134 3.40 8.40 14.21
N PHE A 135 2.51 7.40 14.29
CA PHE A 135 2.76 6.03 13.87
C PHE A 135 1.79 5.62 12.77
N SER A 136 2.30 5.14 11.65
CA SER A 136 1.49 4.47 10.65
C SER A 136 1.26 3.02 11.07
N VAL A 137 0.01 2.58 11.08
CA VAL A 137 -0.39 1.27 11.62
C VAL A 137 -1.26 0.51 10.64
N LEU A 138 -0.97 -0.78 10.50
CA LEU A 138 -1.92 -1.73 9.93
C LEU A 138 -2.85 -2.20 11.06
N ARG A 139 -4.07 -1.65 11.08
CA ARG A 139 -5.12 -1.95 12.07
C ARG A 139 -5.87 -3.21 11.68
N TYR A 140 -6.14 -4.07 12.65
CA TYR A 140 -6.82 -5.34 12.42
C TYR A 140 -8.22 -5.34 13.04
N PHE A 141 -9.23 -5.65 12.23
CA PHE A 141 -10.63 -5.61 12.65
C PHE A 141 -11.28 -6.99 12.57
N ALA A 142 -11.80 -7.45 13.70
CA ALA A 142 -12.67 -8.64 13.80
C ALA A 142 -14.07 -8.29 13.31
N SER A 143 -14.25 -8.24 11.98
CA SER A 143 -15.49 -7.83 11.35
C SER A 143 -15.85 -8.78 10.19
N PRO A 144 -17.15 -9.00 9.90
CA PRO A 144 -17.59 -9.74 8.71
C PRO A 144 -17.36 -9.02 7.40
N SER A 145 -16.89 -7.78 7.41
CA SER A 145 -16.54 -7.03 6.20
C SER A 145 -15.43 -7.74 5.44
N LYS A 146 -15.57 -7.81 4.12
CA LYS A 146 -14.58 -8.41 3.20
C LYS A 146 -13.84 -7.29 2.48
N ASN A 147 -13.08 -6.51 3.23
CA ASN A 147 -12.40 -5.32 2.72
C ASN A 147 -11.03 -5.09 3.38
N ALA A 148 -10.22 -4.27 2.71
CA ALA A 148 -9.08 -3.56 3.27
C ALA A 148 -9.08 -2.15 2.68
N TYR A 149 -8.40 -1.20 3.33
CA TYR A 149 -8.30 0.17 2.85
C TYR A 149 -7.07 0.87 3.44
N GLY A 150 -6.56 1.86 2.71
CA GLY A 150 -5.37 2.61 3.12
C GLY A 150 -5.54 4.12 2.94
N PRO A 151 -6.18 4.85 3.89
CA PRO A 151 -6.27 6.29 3.85
C PRO A 151 -4.94 6.94 4.22
N ASN A 152 -4.77 8.18 3.80
CA ASN A 152 -3.61 9.01 4.10
C ASN A 152 -4.02 10.31 4.79
N ILE A 153 -3.25 10.71 5.80
CA ILE A 153 -3.28 12.07 6.35
C ILE A 153 -2.17 12.85 5.67
N VAL A 154 -2.54 13.94 5.01
CA VAL A 154 -1.62 14.72 4.19
C VAL A 154 -1.51 16.17 4.66
N ASP A 155 -0.34 16.76 4.47
CA ASP A 155 -0.17 18.21 4.58
C ASP A 155 -0.92 18.89 3.41
N PRO A 156 -1.98 19.65 3.68
CA PRO A 156 -2.80 20.27 2.63
C PRO A 156 -2.05 21.33 1.82
N ARG A 157 -0.89 21.77 2.28
CA ARG A 157 -0.04 22.74 1.57
C ARG A 157 0.81 22.10 0.50
N SER A 158 1.12 20.78 0.60
CA SER A 158 2.14 20.13 -0.24
C SER A 158 1.75 18.76 -0.78
N GLY A 159 0.76 18.08 -0.18
CA GLY A 159 0.45 16.68 -0.45
C GLY A 159 1.45 15.71 0.19
N GLU A 160 2.30 16.16 1.11
CA GLU A 160 3.14 15.25 1.89
C GLU A 160 2.29 14.33 2.74
N ILE A 161 2.47 13.03 2.59
CA ILE A 161 1.85 12.04 3.46
C ILE A 161 2.60 12.07 4.79
N LEU A 162 1.88 12.39 5.86
CA LEU A 162 2.43 12.52 7.21
C LEU A 162 2.26 11.23 8.01
N GLU A 163 1.14 10.55 7.76
CA GLU A 163 0.74 9.31 8.42
C GLU A 163 -0.25 8.56 7.52
N SER A 164 -0.30 7.22 7.67
CA SER A 164 -1.30 6.39 7.01
C SER A 164 -1.69 5.21 7.89
N HIS A 165 -2.99 5.03 8.10
CA HIS A 165 -3.54 3.83 8.69
C HIS A 165 -4.08 2.90 7.61
N MET A 166 -3.67 1.63 7.67
CA MET A 166 -4.27 0.60 6.84
C MET A 166 -5.30 -0.17 7.66
N GLY A 167 -6.52 -0.27 7.16
CA GLY A 167 -7.56 -1.09 7.79
C GLY A 167 -7.60 -2.48 7.16
N TRP A 168 -7.45 -3.51 7.99
CA TRP A 168 -7.50 -4.91 7.57
C TRP A 168 -8.63 -5.65 8.27
N TYR A 169 -9.59 -6.15 7.52
CA TYR A 169 -10.70 -6.93 8.06
C TYR A 169 -10.42 -8.43 8.01
N HIS A 170 -10.67 -9.13 9.12
CA HIS A 170 -10.44 -10.58 9.23
C HIS A 170 -11.09 -11.36 8.09
N ASN A 171 -12.30 -11.00 7.72
CA ASN A 171 -13.09 -11.71 6.71
C ASN A 171 -12.60 -11.51 5.25
N LEU A 172 -11.56 -10.71 5.06
CA LEU A 172 -10.86 -10.61 3.78
C LEU A 172 -10.28 -11.96 3.36
N MET A 173 -9.84 -12.80 4.30
CA MET A 173 -9.35 -14.15 4.00
C MET A 173 -10.41 -15.02 3.32
N ASN A 174 -11.67 -14.88 3.68
CA ASN A 174 -12.75 -15.58 2.97
C ASN A 174 -12.91 -15.09 1.52
N LEU A 175 -12.71 -13.82 1.27
CA LEU A 175 -12.71 -13.27 -0.09
C LEU A 175 -11.53 -13.79 -0.91
N LEU A 176 -10.34 -13.84 -0.33
CA LEU A 176 -9.12 -14.37 -0.95
C LEU A 176 -9.28 -15.84 -1.29
N HIS A 177 -9.82 -16.64 -0.37
CA HIS A 177 -10.14 -18.05 -0.61
C HIS A 177 -11.04 -18.22 -1.84
N ASN A 178 -12.14 -17.45 -1.90
CA ASN A 178 -13.10 -17.55 -3.00
C ASN A 178 -12.49 -17.12 -4.34
N TRP A 179 -11.71 -16.05 -4.36
CA TRP A 179 -11.03 -15.60 -5.58
C TRP A 179 -10.03 -16.64 -6.08
N TYR A 180 -9.21 -17.16 -5.18
CA TYR A 180 -8.19 -18.14 -5.58
C TYR A 180 -8.81 -19.46 -6.01
N LEU A 181 -9.83 -19.94 -5.29
CA LEU A 181 -10.58 -21.14 -5.71
C LEU A 181 -11.13 -21.00 -7.14
N ILE A 182 -11.78 -19.86 -7.45
CA ILE A 182 -12.44 -19.67 -8.75
C ILE A 182 -11.39 -19.49 -9.87
N GLN A 183 -10.31 -18.78 -9.62
CA GLN A 183 -9.35 -18.38 -10.65
C GLN A 183 -8.21 -19.39 -10.82
N ALA A 184 -7.76 -20.04 -9.76
CA ALA A 184 -6.62 -20.94 -9.77
C ALA A 184 -6.98 -22.42 -9.54
N GLY A 185 -8.22 -22.73 -9.15
CA GLY A 185 -8.63 -24.11 -8.82
C GLY A 185 -8.52 -25.11 -9.97
N ALA A 186 -8.40 -24.67 -11.22
CA ALA A 186 -8.16 -25.56 -12.36
C ALA A 186 -6.70 -26.07 -12.38
N VAL A 187 -5.74 -25.27 -11.92
CA VAL A 187 -4.30 -25.51 -12.04
C VAL A 187 -3.60 -25.78 -10.70
N ASP A 188 -4.09 -25.22 -9.60
CA ASP A 188 -3.54 -25.44 -8.26
C ASP A 188 -4.51 -26.29 -7.40
N GLU A 189 -4.08 -27.51 -7.07
CA GLU A 189 -4.88 -28.41 -6.23
C GLU A 189 -5.10 -27.89 -4.82
N ARG A 190 -4.19 -27.06 -4.28
CA ARG A 190 -4.33 -26.45 -2.96
C ARG A 190 -5.54 -25.51 -2.91
N ALA A 191 -5.90 -24.91 -4.04
CA ALA A 191 -7.07 -24.04 -4.17
C ALA A 191 -8.41 -24.74 -3.97
N ARG A 192 -8.46 -26.10 -4.08
CA ARG A 192 -9.69 -26.90 -3.98
C ARG A 192 -10.03 -27.30 -2.55
N LYS A 193 -9.20 -26.94 -1.57
CA LYS A 193 -9.44 -27.24 -0.16
C LYS A 193 -10.47 -26.29 0.45
N MET A 194 -11.31 -26.79 1.36
CA MET A 194 -12.26 -25.96 2.10
C MET A 194 -11.59 -24.93 3.01
N THR A 195 -10.38 -25.22 3.47
CA THR A 195 -9.54 -24.32 4.25
C THR A 195 -8.13 -24.42 3.68
N PHE A 196 -7.57 -23.30 3.32
CA PHE A 196 -6.19 -23.24 2.83
C PHE A 196 -5.22 -23.46 4.00
N ASP A 197 -4.08 -24.09 3.70
CA ASP A 197 -2.96 -24.13 4.63
C ASP A 197 -2.41 -22.72 4.91
N GLU A 198 -1.58 -22.62 5.92
CA GLU A 198 -1.05 -21.32 6.37
C GLU A 198 -0.18 -20.65 5.30
N GLU A 199 0.61 -21.44 4.58
CA GLU A 199 1.51 -20.93 3.55
C GLU A 199 0.72 -20.29 2.41
N LEU A 200 -0.22 -21.02 1.80
CA LEU A 200 -1.03 -20.49 0.71
C LEU A 200 -1.83 -19.27 1.15
N MET A 201 -2.54 -19.33 2.28
CA MET A 201 -3.30 -18.18 2.77
C MET A 201 -2.38 -17.01 3.11
N GLY A 202 -1.19 -17.27 3.64
CA GLY A 202 -0.18 -16.27 3.94
C GLY A 202 0.30 -15.53 2.69
N GLU A 203 0.60 -16.24 1.61
CA GLU A 203 0.99 -15.61 0.33
C GLU A 203 -0.15 -14.75 -0.25
N LEU A 204 -1.40 -15.18 -0.13
CA LEU A 204 -2.55 -14.38 -0.55
C LEU A 204 -2.71 -13.11 0.31
N ILE A 205 -2.47 -13.20 1.62
CA ILE A 205 -2.44 -12.06 2.53
C ILE A 205 -1.31 -11.10 2.15
N ARG A 206 -0.10 -11.59 1.88
CA ARG A 206 1.04 -10.81 1.42
C ARG A 206 0.72 -10.05 0.13
N PHE A 207 0.10 -10.72 -0.84
CA PHE A 207 -0.33 -10.10 -2.09
C PHE A 207 -1.23 -8.89 -1.86
N VAL A 208 -2.30 -9.04 -1.05
CA VAL A 208 -3.21 -7.92 -0.77
C VAL A 208 -2.53 -6.87 0.12
N SER A 209 -1.72 -7.27 1.11
CA SER A 209 -0.95 -6.33 1.91
C SER A 209 -0.08 -5.43 1.03
N SER A 210 0.62 -5.99 0.06
CA SER A 210 1.43 -5.23 -0.89
C SER A 210 0.58 -4.25 -1.73
N HIS A 211 -0.61 -4.66 -2.16
CA HIS A 211 -1.56 -3.79 -2.86
C HIS A 211 -2.03 -2.60 -1.99
N GLU A 212 -2.49 -2.88 -0.78
CA GLU A 212 -2.98 -1.84 0.14
C GLU A 212 -1.87 -0.86 0.55
N VAL A 213 -0.64 -1.36 0.74
CA VAL A 213 0.53 -0.49 0.94
C VAL A 213 0.71 0.47 -0.23
N GLY A 214 0.49 0.02 -1.46
CA GLY A 214 0.53 0.90 -2.63
C GLY A 214 -0.42 2.10 -2.50
N HIS A 215 -1.62 1.90 -1.98
CA HIS A 215 -2.55 3.00 -1.69
C HIS A 215 -2.01 3.95 -0.63
N THR A 216 -1.39 3.43 0.41
CA THR A 216 -0.78 4.26 1.47
C THR A 216 0.47 5.00 1.00
N LEU A 217 1.06 4.60 -0.11
CA LEU A 217 2.14 5.32 -0.81
C LEU A 217 1.61 6.42 -1.75
N GLY A 218 0.29 6.55 -1.86
CA GLY A 218 -0.37 7.56 -2.70
C GLY A 218 -0.85 7.03 -4.05
N LEU A 219 -0.66 5.75 -4.36
CA LEU A 219 -1.00 5.18 -5.67
C LEU A 219 -2.49 4.83 -5.76
N ARG A 220 -3.10 5.11 -6.89
CA ARG A 220 -4.43 4.64 -7.28
C ARG A 220 -4.34 3.32 -8.01
N HIS A 221 -5.48 2.65 -8.22
CA HIS A 221 -5.53 1.49 -9.10
C HIS A 221 -5.00 1.82 -10.50
N ASN A 222 -4.30 0.84 -11.10
CA ASN A 222 -3.77 0.91 -12.45
C ASN A 222 -4.33 -0.24 -13.30
N MET A 223 -5.62 -0.13 -13.65
CA MET A 223 -6.33 -1.15 -14.43
C MET A 223 -5.79 -1.35 -15.85
N GLY A 224 -4.95 -0.43 -16.33
CA GLY A 224 -4.27 -0.55 -17.62
C GLY A 224 -3.01 -1.43 -17.58
N ALA A 225 -2.55 -1.86 -16.40
CA ALA A 225 -1.30 -2.59 -16.29
C ALA A 225 -1.40 -4.00 -16.91
N SER A 226 -2.50 -4.73 -16.64
CA SER A 226 -2.73 -6.06 -17.23
C SER A 226 -3.00 -6.00 -18.73
N TYR A 227 -3.53 -4.89 -19.25
CA TYR A 227 -3.70 -4.69 -20.69
C TYR A 227 -2.36 -4.71 -21.46
N ALA A 228 -1.26 -4.33 -20.80
CA ALA A 228 0.06 -4.33 -21.39
C ALA A 228 0.65 -5.75 -21.55
N THR A 229 0.07 -6.76 -20.89
CA THR A 229 0.51 -8.15 -20.99
C THR A 229 -0.11 -8.82 -22.22
N PRO A 230 0.70 -9.31 -23.19
CA PRO A 230 0.17 -10.04 -24.35
C PRO A 230 -0.58 -11.30 -23.91
N VAL A 231 -1.80 -11.51 -24.42
CA VAL A 231 -2.67 -12.63 -24.02
C VAL A 231 -2.01 -13.98 -24.25
N GLU A 232 -1.26 -14.13 -25.35
CA GLU A 232 -0.50 -15.33 -25.71
C GLU A 232 0.60 -15.68 -24.69
N ARG A 233 1.01 -14.73 -23.86
CA ARG A 233 2.01 -14.93 -22.80
C ARG A 233 1.41 -15.40 -21.47
N LEU A 234 0.10 -15.33 -21.32
CA LEU A 234 -0.57 -15.73 -20.07
C LEU A 234 -0.52 -17.25 -19.81
N ARG A 235 -0.05 -18.04 -20.77
CA ARG A 235 0.21 -19.48 -20.64
C ARG A 235 1.69 -19.86 -20.79
N ASP A 236 2.58 -18.88 -20.89
CA ASP A 236 4.02 -19.05 -21.01
C ASP A 236 4.67 -18.90 -19.63
N ASN A 237 4.87 -20.02 -18.93
CA ASN A 237 5.37 -20.03 -17.56
C ASN A 237 6.77 -19.37 -17.44
N GLU A 238 7.67 -19.60 -18.41
CA GLU A 238 9.00 -18.98 -18.40
C GLU A 238 8.89 -17.44 -18.50
N TRP A 239 8.00 -16.94 -19.35
CA TRP A 239 7.76 -15.52 -19.50
C TRP A 239 7.09 -14.92 -18.25
N LEU A 240 6.08 -15.61 -17.68
CA LEU A 240 5.36 -15.18 -16.49
C LEU A 240 6.26 -15.09 -15.25
N ASN A 241 7.14 -16.06 -15.06
CA ASN A 241 8.11 -16.05 -13.96
C ASN A 241 9.05 -14.83 -14.02
N LYS A 242 9.33 -14.33 -15.22
CA LYS A 242 10.18 -13.16 -15.42
C LYS A 242 9.43 -11.83 -15.35
N ASN A 243 8.20 -11.78 -15.88
CA ASN A 243 7.49 -10.52 -16.15
C ASN A 243 6.22 -10.34 -15.31
N GLY A 244 5.68 -11.43 -14.74
CA GLY A 244 4.35 -11.42 -14.12
C GLY A 244 3.22 -11.39 -15.16
N HIS A 245 1.99 -11.61 -14.73
CA HIS A 245 0.80 -11.49 -15.57
C HIS A 245 0.21 -10.06 -15.61
N THR A 246 0.77 -9.17 -14.82
CA THR A 246 0.51 -7.72 -14.81
C THR A 246 1.77 -6.97 -14.41
N SER A 247 1.94 -5.77 -14.94
CA SER A 247 3.11 -4.92 -14.63
C SER A 247 2.94 -4.08 -13.36
N SER A 248 1.80 -4.16 -12.66
CA SER A 248 1.54 -3.39 -11.45
C SER A 248 0.70 -4.15 -10.45
N ILE A 249 1.14 -4.17 -9.20
CA ILE A 249 0.36 -4.68 -8.07
C ILE A 249 -0.92 -3.87 -7.84
N MET A 250 -1.01 -2.65 -8.38
CA MET A 250 -2.18 -1.78 -8.27
C MET A 250 -3.27 -2.10 -9.31
N ASP A 251 -3.09 -3.15 -10.11
CA ASP A 251 -4.13 -3.70 -10.96
C ASP A 251 -5.05 -4.68 -10.19
N TYR A 252 -6.23 -4.92 -10.69
CA TYR A 252 -7.13 -5.98 -10.25
C TYR A 252 -7.04 -7.25 -11.10
N ALA A 253 -5.88 -7.51 -11.71
CA ALA A 253 -5.61 -8.74 -12.44
C ALA A 253 -5.71 -10.00 -11.56
N ARG A 254 -5.50 -9.85 -10.24
CA ARG A 254 -5.59 -10.91 -9.22
C ARG A 254 -4.73 -12.11 -9.57
N PHE A 255 -5.35 -13.22 -10.03
CA PHE A 255 -4.66 -14.47 -10.36
C PHE A 255 -4.84 -14.79 -11.84
N ASN A 256 -3.88 -15.48 -12.43
CA ASN A 256 -3.91 -15.85 -13.84
C ASN A 256 -4.92 -17.00 -14.09
N TYR A 257 -6.16 -16.66 -14.35
CA TYR A 257 -7.24 -17.61 -14.64
C TYR A 257 -7.19 -18.20 -16.08
N VAL A 258 -6.26 -17.74 -16.91
CA VAL A 258 -6.06 -18.25 -18.28
C VAL A 258 -5.20 -19.50 -18.30
N ALA A 259 -4.35 -19.69 -17.28
CA ALA A 259 -3.50 -20.86 -17.13
C ALA A 259 -4.30 -22.17 -17.16
N GLN A 260 -3.74 -23.19 -17.79
CA GLN A 260 -4.36 -24.51 -17.97
C GLN A 260 -3.48 -25.59 -17.33
N PRO A 261 -4.07 -26.74 -16.95
CA PRO A 261 -3.29 -27.89 -16.52
C PRO A 261 -2.24 -28.25 -17.57
N GLY A 262 -0.97 -28.32 -17.16
CA GLY A 262 0.18 -28.61 -18.01
C GLY A 262 0.96 -27.41 -18.53
N ASP A 263 0.55 -26.18 -18.18
CA ASP A 263 1.32 -24.96 -18.51
C ASP A 263 2.54 -24.76 -17.57
N GLY A 264 2.64 -25.56 -16.51
CA GLY A 264 3.65 -25.47 -15.45
C GLY A 264 3.06 -24.93 -14.15
N ASP A 265 3.86 -25.03 -13.07
CA ASP A 265 3.51 -24.56 -11.71
C ASP A 265 3.77 -23.07 -11.56
#